data_8fdb26a77e56ca603bca7c8eb8971e20
#
_entry.id   8fdb26a77e56ca603bca7c8eb8971e20
#
_cell.length_a   1.000
_cell.length_b   1.000
_cell.length_c   1.000
_cell.angle_alpha   90.00
_cell.angle_beta   90.00
_cell.angle_gamma   90.00
#
_symmetry.space_group_name_H-M   'P 1'
#
loop_
_entity.id
_entity.type
_entity.pdbx_description
1 polymer ?
#
loop_
_entity_poly.entity_id
_entity_poly.type
_entity_poly.pdbx_seq_one_letter_code
_entity_poly.pdbx_strand_id
1 'polypeptide(L)'
;MYLDHFKLTDLPFRLSPDPAFLYLSQIHARAKAYMESTIWFADGFVVITGEIGSGKTTLIETFLKEIEEDVVVVQINQTQISPVEFLQAMLVQLGFNPFKMRKAELLATINEFLIEQYSKGRKVLLIVDEAQNLTQKVLEEVRLLSGVETTKHKVLHIILAGQPELADKLDAPDLAQLMQRVRLRFHLTALSEPDTSEYVRHRLRVAGAGDREIFEPETFPVIFRYTGGTPRLVNTLCDTALLVAFAKDKPTVSTAELNEAIHELQWVEFAARTSTQLRPALEDTSPQLQLPVGRLVLSIKGRVVAERDLAQGRCVIGRTSDNDLQIDSTYISRHHAQVVTTSDGSLVEDLNSTNGIFVRGKRVRRHRFADGDVVRIGMHEITYHKIDHLATSTGALDEDDGESDEDDGVENEDAEETEEERDS
;
A
#
# COMPACT_ATOMS: atom_id res chain seq x y z
N MET A 1 29.52 -15.97 -16.24
CA MET A 1 28.06 -15.78 -16.19
C MET A 1 27.66 -14.68 -17.16
N TYR A 2 26.44 -14.18 -17.14
CA TYR A 2 25.97 -13.19 -18.14
C TYR A 2 26.80 -11.89 -18.20
N LEU A 3 27.52 -11.54 -17.13
CA LEU A 3 28.39 -10.35 -17.12
C LEU A 3 29.45 -10.41 -18.24
N ASP A 4 30.15 -11.53 -18.38
CA ASP A 4 31.18 -11.71 -19.42
C ASP A 4 30.56 -11.68 -20.82
N HIS A 5 29.38 -12.31 -20.96
CA HIS A 5 28.63 -12.33 -22.22
C HIS A 5 28.28 -10.92 -22.71
N PHE A 6 27.70 -10.09 -21.83
CA PHE A 6 27.35 -8.71 -22.13
C PHE A 6 28.51 -7.73 -21.90
N LYS A 7 29.70 -8.22 -21.53
CA LYS A 7 30.89 -7.42 -21.22
C LYS A 7 30.58 -6.33 -20.19
N LEU A 8 29.92 -6.73 -19.11
CA LEU A 8 29.61 -5.89 -17.96
C LEU A 8 30.64 -6.09 -16.86
N THR A 9 30.94 -5.06 -16.10
CA THR A 9 31.89 -5.08 -14.99
C THR A 9 31.21 -5.32 -13.65
N ASP A 10 29.87 -5.08 -13.56
CA ASP A 10 29.09 -5.26 -12.36
C ASP A 10 27.65 -5.66 -12.70
N LEU A 11 26.87 -6.11 -11.68
CA LEU A 11 25.47 -6.49 -11.82
C LEU A 11 24.59 -5.23 -11.95
N PRO A 12 24.02 -4.96 -13.15
CA PRO A 12 23.27 -3.72 -13.38
C PRO A 12 21.98 -3.63 -12.57
N PHE A 13 21.32 -4.75 -12.30
CA PHE A 13 19.96 -4.79 -11.73
C PHE A 13 19.88 -5.46 -10.36
N ARG A 14 20.95 -5.33 -9.54
CA ARG A 14 20.92 -5.83 -8.15
C ARG A 14 19.79 -5.18 -7.36
N LEU A 15 19.17 -5.95 -6.44
CA LEU A 15 18.06 -5.47 -5.61
C LEU A 15 18.54 -4.76 -4.33
N SER A 16 19.77 -5.02 -3.89
CA SER A 16 20.36 -4.30 -2.75
C SER A 16 20.57 -2.83 -3.13
N PRO A 17 20.28 -1.89 -2.22
CA PRO A 17 20.57 -0.48 -2.42
C PRO A 17 22.05 -0.28 -2.74
N ASP A 18 22.31 0.54 -3.74
CA ASP A 18 23.68 0.96 -4.10
C ASP A 18 23.62 2.38 -4.65
N PRO A 19 24.15 3.37 -3.91
CA PRO A 19 24.15 4.76 -4.32
C PRO A 19 24.85 5.01 -5.67
N ALA A 20 25.82 4.19 -6.09
CA ALA A 20 26.48 4.31 -7.37
C ALA A 20 25.53 4.11 -8.56
N PHE A 21 24.48 3.32 -8.35
CA PHE A 21 23.44 3.03 -9.35
C PHE A 21 22.19 3.90 -9.22
N LEU A 22 22.21 4.94 -8.38
CA LEU A 22 21.07 5.83 -8.24
C LEU A 22 20.84 6.63 -9.52
N TYR A 23 19.68 6.48 -10.11
CA TYR A 23 19.19 7.36 -11.17
C TYR A 23 18.33 8.47 -10.56
N LEU A 24 18.81 9.69 -10.66
CA LEU A 24 18.10 10.88 -10.17
C LEU A 24 17.08 11.36 -11.22
N SER A 25 15.90 10.75 -11.25
CA SER A 25 14.76 11.33 -11.97
C SER A 25 14.40 12.69 -11.35
N GLN A 26 13.62 13.52 -12.06
CA GLN A 26 13.17 14.81 -11.52
C GLN A 26 12.50 14.69 -10.14
N ILE A 27 11.72 13.62 -9.94
CA ILE A 27 11.03 13.35 -8.67
C ILE A 27 12.03 12.99 -7.56
N HIS A 28 13.02 12.13 -7.86
CA HIS A 28 14.09 11.77 -6.91
C HIS A 28 14.98 12.99 -6.58
N ALA A 29 15.31 13.81 -7.56
CA ALA A 29 16.07 15.05 -7.34
C ALA A 29 15.32 16.03 -6.43
N ARG A 30 14.00 16.18 -6.60
CA ARG A 30 13.17 17.00 -5.70
C ARG A 30 13.11 16.42 -4.28
N ALA A 31 12.94 15.10 -4.14
CA ALA A 31 12.93 14.44 -2.84
C ALA A 31 14.29 14.66 -2.13
N LYS A 32 15.41 14.50 -2.84
CA LYS A 32 16.76 14.77 -2.33
C LYS A 32 16.91 16.21 -1.87
N ALA A 33 16.51 17.18 -2.69
CA ALA A 33 16.56 18.60 -2.32
C ALA A 33 15.73 18.91 -1.07
N TYR A 34 14.57 18.23 -0.87
CA TYR A 34 13.80 18.38 0.36
C TYR A 34 14.51 17.78 1.58
N MET A 35 15.20 16.65 1.43
CA MET A 35 16.03 16.07 2.51
C MET A 35 17.19 17.02 2.86
N GLU A 36 17.90 17.55 1.87
CA GLU A 36 18.97 18.55 2.06
C GLU A 36 18.43 19.80 2.76
N SER A 37 17.26 20.28 2.34
CA SER A 37 16.63 21.45 2.94
C SER A 37 16.31 21.26 4.44
N THR A 38 16.13 20.02 4.89
CA THR A 38 15.88 19.68 6.30
C THR A 38 17.03 20.17 7.19
N ILE A 39 18.26 20.08 6.72
CA ILE A 39 19.46 20.46 7.47
C ILE A 39 19.67 21.99 7.47
N TRP A 40 19.29 22.66 6.37
CA TRP A 40 19.54 24.08 6.20
C TRP A 40 18.51 24.98 6.87
N PHE A 41 17.28 24.49 7.05
CA PHE A 41 16.21 25.30 7.65
C PHE A 41 16.06 25.03 9.15
N ALA A 42 15.65 26.05 9.88
CA ALA A 42 15.50 26.00 11.35
C ALA A 42 14.43 24.99 11.82
N ASP A 43 13.45 24.66 10.97
CA ASP A 43 12.32 23.79 11.29
C ASP A 43 12.37 22.48 10.48
N GLY A 44 13.53 21.82 10.49
CA GLY A 44 13.81 20.69 9.65
C GLY A 44 13.07 19.40 10.03
N PHE A 45 11.78 19.29 9.69
CA PHE A 45 11.04 18.03 9.80
C PHE A 45 10.36 17.71 8.46
N VAL A 46 10.80 16.64 7.81
CA VAL A 46 10.33 16.20 6.49
C VAL A 46 9.81 14.77 6.55
N VAL A 47 8.72 14.52 5.83
CA VAL A 47 8.15 13.17 5.63
C VAL A 47 8.25 12.81 4.16
N ILE A 48 8.84 11.65 3.86
CA ILE A 48 8.96 11.11 2.51
C ILE A 48 8.22 9.78 2.46
N THR A 49 7.15 9.72 1.69
CA THR A 49 6.42 8.49 1.45
C THR A 49 6.63 7.97 0.04
N GLY A 50 6.33 6.72 -0.23
CA GLY A 50 6.37 6.13 -1.57
C GLY A 50 6.22 4.64 -1.50
N GLU A 51 5.80 4.04 -2.60
CA GLU A 51 5.57 2.61 -2.71
C GLU A 51 6.82 1.77 -2.41
N ILE A 52 6.61 0.48 -2.10
CA ILE A 52 7.70 -0.48 -1.92
C ILE A 52 8.53 -0.54 -3.19
N GLY A 53 9.85 -0.36 -3.05
CA GLY A 53 10.76 -0.41 -4.20
C GLY A 53 10.82 0.86 -5.04
N SER A 54 10.25 1.99 -4.59
CA SER A 54 10.35 3.30 -5.24
C SER A 54 11.74 3.97 -5.15
N GLY A 55 12.67 3.38 -4.36
CA GLY A 55 14.04 3.89 -4.22
C GLY A 55 14.29 4.77 -3.00
N LYS A 56 13.37 4.85 -2.02
CA LYS A 56 13.52 5.67 -0.80
C LYS A 56 14.82 5.40 -0.06
N THR A 57 15.10 4.14 0.26
CA THR A 57 16.32 3.75 1.00
C THR A 57 17.58 4.11 0.23
N THR A 58 17.64 3.86 -1.10
CA THR A 58 18.77 4.24 -1.93
C THR A 58 18.98 5.76 -1.95
N LEU A 59 17.88 6.52 -1.98
CA LEU A 59 17.92 7.98 -1.92
C LEU A 59 18.47 8.46 -0.58
N ILE A 60 18.04 7.87 0.54
CA ILE A 60 18.55 8.15 1.90
C ILE A 60 20.06 7.85 1.97
N GLU A 61 20.49 6.69 1.49
CA GLU A 61 21.90 6.31 1.50
C GLU A 61 22.77 7.24 0.66
N THR A 62 22.26 7.69 -0.50
CA THR A 62 22.96 8.68 -1.32
C THR A 62 23.06 10.02 -0.62
N PHE A 63 21.96 10.49 -0.04
CA PHE A 63 21.94 11.71 0.74
C PHE A 63 22.95 11.65 1.91
N LEU A 64 23.03 10.52 2.63
CA LEU A 64 23.96 10.33 3.75
C LEU A 64 25.44 10.34 3.32
N LYS A 65 25.74 9.89 2.10
CA LYS A 65 27.11 9.95 1.57
C LYS A 65 27.58 11.37 1.24
N GLU A 66 26.64 12.26 0.96
CA GLU A 66 26.90 13.63 0.56
C GLU A 66 26.77 14.62 1.72
N ILE A 67 26.37 14.14 2.91
CA ILE A 67 26.15 14.98 4.08
C ILE A 67 27.50 15.50 4.61
N GLU A 68 27.53 16.72 5.10
CA GLU A 68 28.72 17.34 5.64
C GLU A 68 29.16 16.68 6.97
N GLU A 69 30.47 16.71 7.25
CA GLU A 69 31.05 16.07 8.44
C GLU A 69 30.60 16.68 9.77
N ASP A 70 30.04 17.90 9.75
CA ASP A 70 29.52 18.58 10.93
C ASP A 70 28.10 18.17 11.34
N VAL A 71 27.48 17.23 10.61
CA VAL A 71 26.16 16.69 10.91
C VAL A 71 26.28 15.34 11.61
N VAL A 72 25.76 15.25 12.84
CA VAL A 72 25.64 14.00 13.57
C VAL A 72 24.38 13.27 13.11
N VAL A 73 24.55 12.10 12.53
CA VAL A 73 23.44 11.32 11.99
C VAL A 73 23.05 10.20 12.93
N VAL A 74 21.75 10.06 13.19
CA VAL A 74 21.12 8.92 13.87
C VAL A 74 20.15 8.28 12.88
N GLN A 75 20.38 7.02 12.50
CA GLN A 75 19.56 6.31 11.53
C GLN A 75 18.86 5.10 12.17
N ILE A 76 17.53 5.12 12.23
CA ILE A 76 16.72 4.02 12.78
C ILE A 76 16.06 3.27 11.62
N ASN A 77 16.50 2.04 11.39
CA ASN A 77 15.95 1.14 10.37
C ASN A 77 15.07 0.04 11.00
N GLN A 78 15.25 -0.23 12.30
CA GLN A 78 14.45 -1.19 13.04
C GLN A 78 13.32 -0.46 13.74
N THR A 79 12.12 -0.54 13.18
CA THR A 79 10.97 0.31 13.57
C THR A 79 9.88 -0.44 14.35
N GLN A 80 9.99 -1.77 14.50
CA GLN A 80 9.09 -2.57 15.36
C GLN A 80 9.61 -2.60 16.81
N ILE A 81 9.68 -1.43 17.44
CA ILE A 81 10.28 -1.22 18.76
C ILE A 81 9.35 -0.43 19.67
N SER A 82 9.53 -0.59 20.97
CA SER A 82 8.83 0.19 22.00
C SER A 82 9.41 1.62 22.10
N PRO A 83 8.69 2.57 22.73
CA PRO A 83 9.21 3.93 22.97
C PRO A 83 10.56 3.96 23.71
N VAL A 84 10.77 3.07 24.67
CA VAL A 84 12.03 3.00 25.42
C VAL A 84 13.16 2.48 24.54
N GLU A 85 12.91 1.42 23.76
CA GLU A 85 13.89 0.87 22.82
C GLU A 85 14.26 1.86 21.71
N PHE A 86 13.30 2.69 21.27
CA PHE A 86 13.56 3.77 20.31
C PHE A 86 14.57 4.78 20.86
N LEU A 87 14.35 5.28 22.09
CA LEU A 87 15.26 6.22 22.75
C LEU A 87 16.63 5.56 23.02
N GLN A 88 16.65 4.28 23.40
CA GLN A 88 17.89 3.53 23.59
C GLN A 88 18.66 3.37 22.28
N ALA A 89 17.98 3.03 21.18
CA ALA A 89 18.60 2.91 19.86
C ALA A 89 19.26 4.22 19.41
N MET A 90 18.58 5.36 19.64
CA MET A 90 19.17 6.68 19.39
C MET A 90 20.45 6.88 20.21
N LEU A 91 20.41 6.66 21.50
CA LEU A 91 21.56 6.86 22.39
C LEU A 91 22.74 5.95 22.07
N VAL A 92 22.47 4.69 21.68
CA VAL A 92 23.53 3.75 21.25
C VAL A 92 24.30 4.32 20.04
N GLN A 93 23.60 4.87 19.05
CA GLN A 93 24.25 5.47 17.89
C GLN A 93 25.00 6.77 18.23
N LEU A 94 24.57 7.47 19.27
CA LEU A 94 25.28 8.63 19.81
C LEU A 94 26.47 8.27 20.72
N GLY A 95 26.75 6.97 20.88
CA GLY A 95 27.92 6.47 21.63
C GLY A 95 27.68 6.25 23.14
N PHE A 96 26.44 6.26 23.60
CA PHE A 96 26.07 6.00 24.99
C PHE A 96 25.75 4.52 25.26
N ASN A 97 25.71 4.13 26.54
CA ASN A 97 25.25 2.83 27.00
C ASN A 97 23.94 2.96 27.81
N PRO A 98 22.77 2.97 27.17
CA PRO A 98 21.50 3.36 27.76
C PRO A 98 20.73 2.23 28.46
N PHE A 99 21.21 0.97 28.44
CA PHE A 99 20.40 -0.21 28.79
C PHE A 99 19.95 -0.30 30.25
N LYS A 100 20.50 0.50 31.15
CA LYS A 100 20.10 0.56 32.56
C LYS A 100 19.35 1.84 32.94
N MET A 101 19.15 2.73 31.96
CA MET A 101 18.51 4.04 32.14
C MET A 101 17.00 3.93 32.14
N ARG A 102 16.32 4.69 33.01
CA ARG A 102 14.87 4.88 32.91
C ARG A 102 14.53 5.87 31.81
N LYS A 103 13.28 5.85 31.34
CA LYS A 103 12.81 6.70 30.22
C LYS A 103 13.14 8.20 30.46
N ALA A 104 12.96 8.70 31.65
CA ALA A 104 13.28 10.09 31.98
C ALA A 104 14.78 10.42 31.83
N GLU A 105 15.65 9.48 32.25
CA GLU A 105 17.10 9.60 32.10
C GLU A 105 17.52 9.55 30.61
N LEU A 106 16.89 8.67 29.82
CA LEU A 106 17.12 8.60 28.37
C LEU A 106 16.79 9.93 27.67
N LEU A 107 15.63 10.51 27.98
CA LEU A 107 15.21 11.80 27.42
C LEU A 107 16.14 12.94 27.87
N ALA A 108 16.52 12.98 29.16
CA ALA A 108 17.44 13.97 29.67
C ALA A 108 18.79 13.91 28.95
N THR A 109 19.34 12.69 28.80
CA THR A 109 20.64 12.48 28.13
C THR A 109 20.58 12.88 26.66
N ILE A 110 19.49 12.54 25.93
CA ILE A 110 19.30 12.97 24.54
C ILE A 110 19.25 14.51 24.48
N ASN A 111 18.47 15.15 25.34
CA ASN A 111 18.32 16.61 25.34
C ASN A 111 19.66 17.32 25.66
N GLU A 112 20.40 16.84 26.61
CA GLU A 112 21.74 17.37 26.93
C GLU A 112 22.69 17.24 25.76
N PHE A 113 22.70 16.08 25.11
CA PHE A 113 23.51 15.84 23.92
C PHE A 113 23.14 16.80 22.77
N LEU A 114 21.85 16.95 22.49
CA LEU A 114 21.38 17.84 21.42
C LEU A 114 21.80 19.29 21.66
N ILE A 115 21.67 19.78 22.90
CA ILE A 115 22.07 21.13 23.29
C ILE A 115 23.61 21.28 23.19
N GLU A 116 24.35 20.27 23.61
CA GLU A 116 25.82 20.26 23.52
C GLU A 116 26.29 20.32 22.06
N GLN A 117 25.70 19.50 21.14
CA GLN A 117 26.05 19.55 19.73
C GLN A 117 25.72 20.92 19.13
N TYR A 118 24.56 21.48 19.45
CA TYR A 118 24.18 22.81 19.00
C TYR A 118 25.17 23.88 19.47
N SER A 119 25.67 23.83 20.72
CA SER A 119 26.65 24.75 21.25
C SER A 119 28.01 24.68 20.52
N LYS A 120 28.31 23.51 19.92
CA LYS A 120 29.48 23.26 19.08
C LYS A 120 29.27 23.63 17.59
N GLY A 121 28.12 24.17 17.24
CA GLY A 121 27.74 24.50 15.86
C GLY A 121 27.40 23.28 15.02
N ARG A 122 27.25 22.09 15.60
CA ARG A 122 26.90 20.85 14.93
C ARG A 122 25.39 20.64 14.89
N LYS A 123 24.91 20.08 13.78
CA LYS A 123 23.50 19.69 13.61
C LYS A 123 23.32 18.23 13.93
N VAL A 124 22.15 17.87 14.44
CA VAL A 124 21.79 16.45 14.68
C VAL A 124 20.61 16.12 13.79
N LEU A 125 20.74 15.04 13.00
CA LEU A 125 19.74 14.56 12.07
C LEU A 125 19.29 13.15 12.47
N LEU A 126 18.01 13.00 12.77
CA LEU A 126 17.35 11.71 12.94
C LEU A 126 16.68 11.30 11.64
N ILE A 127 17.07 10.14 11.12
CA ILE A 127 16.42 9.50 9.98
C ILE A 127 15.74 8.23 10.47
N VAL A 128 14.46 8.07 10.16
CA VAL A 128 13.72 6.83 10.42
C VAL A 128 13.23 6.29 9.10
N ASP A 129 13.79 5.18 8.65
CA ASP A 129 13.29 4.44 7.48
C ASP A 129 12.23 3.43 7.92
N GLU A 130 11.33 3.03 7.00
CA GLU A 130 10.18 2.16 7.28
C GLU A 130 9.29 2.67 8.44
N ALA A 131 9.14 3.99 8.55
CA ALA A 131 8.45 4.66 9.66
C ALA A 131 6.96 4.33 9.76
N GLN A 132 6.31 3.74 8.74
CA GLN A 132 4.94 3.22 8.84
C GLN A 132 4.79 2.12 9.89
N ASN A 133 5.89 1.43 10.25
CA ASN A 133 5.88 0.40 11.30
C ASN A 133 5.93 0.96 12.72
N LEU A 134 6.32 2.24 12.90
CA LEU A 134 6.33 2.88 14.21
C LEU A 134 4.93 2.87 14.82
N THR A 135 4.86 2.56 16.11
CA THR A 135 3.60 2.70 16.85
C THR A 135 3.30 4.19 17.10
N GLN A 136 2.03 4.51 17.32
CA GLN A 136 1.62 5.87 17.69
C GLN A 136 2.38 6.40 18.91
N LYS A 137 2.68 5.53 19.89
CA LYS A 137 3.46 5.88 21.09
C LYS A 137 4.90 6.27 20.76
N VAL A 138 5.52 5.64 19.76
CA VAL A 138 6.88 6.01 19.30
C VAL A 138 6.84 7.32 18.51
N LEU A 139 5.82 7.53 17.67
CA LEU A 139 5.62 8.80 16.96
C LEU A 139 5.41 9.96 17.94
N GLU A 140 4.80 9.70 19.09
CA GLU A 140 4.69 10.69 20.16
C GLU A 140 6.07 11.02 20.80
N GLU A 141 6.98 10.04 20.96
CA GLU A 141 8.36 10.34 21.37
C GLU A 141 9.08 11.20 20.33
N VAL A 142 8.90 10.91 19.03
CA VAL A 142 9.44 11.74 17.95
C VAL A 142 8.90 13.16 18.04
N ARG A 143 7.61 13.34 18.36
CA ARG A 143 6.99 14.65 18.59
C ARG A 143 7.65 15.37 19.77
N LEU A 144 7.84 14.69 20.89
CA LEU A 144 8.48 15.27 22.07
C LEU A 144 9.91 15.72 21.77
N LEU A 145 10.71 14.86 21.12
CA LEU A 145 12.08 15.17 20.72
C LEU A 145 12.17 16.34 19.74
N SER A 146 11.23 16.42 18.79
CA SER A 146 11.15 17.55 17.84
C SER A 146 10.81 18.89 18.51
N GLY A 147 10.39 18.85 19.79
CA GLY A 147 10.12 20.02 20.63
C GLY A 147 11.34 20.59 21.30
N VAL A 148 12.48 19.89 21.27
CA VAL A 148 13.72 20.41 21.85
C VAL A 148 14.22 21.56 20.99
N GLU A 149 14.23 22.75 21.57
CA GLU A 149 14.61 23.97 20.88
C GLU A 149 15.40 24.91 21.78
N THR A 150 16.22 25.71 21.17
CA THR A 150 16.79 26.91 21.82
C THR A 150 15.86 28.09 21.55
N THR A 151 16.18 29.25 22.09
CA THR A 151 15.37 30.48 21.90
C THR A 151 15.08 30.85 20.43
N LYS A 152 15.84 30.32 19.48
CA LYS A 152 15.74 30.70 18.04
C LYS A 152 15.73 29.55 17.05
N HIS A 153 16.19 28.33 17.44
CA HIS A 153 16.40 27.24 16.50
C HIS A 153 16.02 25.88 17.07
N LYS A 154 15.50 24.99 16.24
CA LYS A 154 15.38 23.56 16.52
C LYS A 154 16.78 22.94 16.55
N VAL A 155 17.00 22.03 17.50
CA VAL A 155 18.31 21.36 17.66
C VAL A 155 18.32 19.95 17.07
N LEU A 156 17.14 19.43 16.70
CA LEU A 156 16.99 18.12 16.06
C LEU A 156 16.27 18.28 14.73
N HIS A 157 16.89 17.81 13.67
CA HIS A 157 16.31 17.67 12.34
C HIS A 157 15.80 16.27 12.15
N ILE A 158 14.66 16.07 11.47
CA ILE A 158 13.99 14.77 11.38
C ILE A 158 13.58 14.48 9.95
N ILE A 159 13.89 13.28 9.47
CA ILE A 159 13.37 12.71 8.23
C ILE A 159 12.66 11.41 8.56
N LEU A 160 11.36 11.35 8.32
CA LEU A 160 10.61 10.09 8.35
C LEU A 160 10.40 9.61 6.93
N ALA A 161 10.89 8.43 6.62
CA ALA A 161 10.65 7.78 5.33
C ALA A 161 9.80 6.52 5.54
N GLY A 162 8.84 6.27 4.65
CA GLY A 162 7.98 5.11 4.77
C GLY A 162 7.09 4.87 3.58
N GLN A 163 6.24 3.86 3.70
CA GLN A 163 5.23 3.51 2.72
C GLN A 163 4.03 4.49 2.79
N PRO A 164 3.10 4.48 1.83
CA PRO A 164 1.94 5.39 1.82
C PRO A 164 1.13 5.36 3.12
N GLU A 165 1.04 4.21 3.80
CA GLU A 165 0.34 4.04 5.06
C GLU A 165 0.91 4.92 6.19
N LEU A 166 2.15 5.41 6.04
CA LEU A 166 2.72 6.41 6.95
C LEU A 166 1.95 7.72 6.86
N ALA A 167 1.54 8.13 5.65
CA ALA A 167 0.75 9.37 5.48
C ALA A 167 -0.60 9.24 6.18
N ASP A 168 -1.32 8.14 5.94
CA ASP A 168 -2.63 7.87 6.58
C ASP A 168 -2.51 7.83 8.11
N LYS A 169 -1.44 7.19 8.61
CA LYS A 169 -1.16 7.13 10.06
C LYS A 169 -0.90 8.52 10.65
N LEU A 170 -0.13 9.36 9.95
CA LEU A 170 0.19 10.71 10.40
C LEU A 170 -1.01 11.66 10.33
N ASP A 171 -1.98 11.40 9.47
CA ASP A 171 -3.22 12.17 9.35
C ASP A 171 -4.26 11.84 10.44
N ALA A 172 -3.98 10.84 11.29
CA ALA A 172 -4.83 10.53 12.43
C ALA A 172 -4.94 11.71 13.41
N PRO A 173 -6.15 12.00 13.95
CA PRO A 173 -6.39 13.12 14.87
C PRO A 173 -5.41 13.17 16.06
N ASP A 174 -5.03 12.01 16.58
CA ASP A 174 -4.12 11.88 17.71
C ASP A 174 -2.68 12.35 17.42
N LEU A 175 -2.31 12.44 16.12
CA LEU A 175 -1.00 12.91 15.68
C LEU A 175 -1.03 14.33 15.09
N ALA A 176 -2.14 15.05 15.21
CA ALA A 176 -2.27 16.40 14.68
C ALA A 176 -1.18 17.36 15.18
N GLN A 177 -0.75 17.23 16.44
CA GLN A 177 0.34 18.05 17.00
C GLN A 177 1.72 17.70 16.42
N LEU A 178 1.97 16.43 16.07
CA LEU A 178 3.16 16.03 15.35
C LEU A 178 3.14 16.65 13.94
N MET A 179 1.98 16.58 13.28
CA MET A 179 1.82 17.08 11.93
C MET A 179 1.99 18.59 11.78
N GLN A 180 1.67 19.38 12.81
CA GLN A 180 1.96 20.82 12.83
C GLN A 180 3.47 21.14 12.79
N ARG A 181 4.32 20.17 13.10
CA ARG A 181 5.79 20.31 13.06
C ARG A 181 6.41 19.84 11.77
N VAL A 182 5.67 19.06 10.96
CA VAL A 182 6.12 18.60 9.65
C VAL A 182 6.05 19.76 8.67
N ARG A 183 7.22 20.18 8.20
CA ARG A 183 7.35 21.27 7.24
C ARG A 183 7.00 20.87 5.82
N LEU A 184 7.44 19.67 5.41
CA LEU A 184 7.26 19.18 4.06
C LEU A 184 6.84 17.71 4.09
N ARG A 185 5.87 17.40 3.23
CA ARG A 185 5.51 16.04 2.88
C ARG A 185 5.78 15.84 1.40
N PHE A 186 6.44 14.78 1.08
CA PHE A 186 6.73 14.45 -0.30
C PHE A 186 6.40 12.98 -0.56
N HIS A 187 5.66 12.75 -1.65
CA HIS A 187 5.37 11.39 -2.10
C HIS A 187 6.24 11.06 -3.31
N LEU A 188 7.09 10.04 -3.15
CA LEU A 188 7.97 9.53 -4.19
C LEU A 188 7.18 8.54 -5.06
N THR A 189 6.74 9.00 -6.22
CA THR A 189 6.01 8.18 -7.18
C THR A 189 6.95 7.28 -7.99
N ALA A 190 6.41 6.29 -8.69
CA ALA A 190 7.14 5.49 -9.65
C ALA A 190 7.71 6.35 -10.80
N LEU A 191 8.69 5.82 -11.51
CA LEU A 191 9.28 6.44 -12.70
C LEU A 191 8.24 6.55 -13.82
N SER A 192 8.29 7.64 -14.58
CA SER A 192 7.55 7.75 -15.84
C SER A 192 8.09 6.75 -16.89
N GLU A 193 7.37 6.54 -17.97
CA GLU A 193 7.84 5.69 -19.06
C GLU A 193 9.18 6.17 -19.65
N PRO A 194 9.38 7.47 -19.96
CA PRO A 194 10.68 7.98 -20.36
C PRO A 194 11.78 7.78 -19.29
N ASP A 195 11.46 8.08 -18.02
CA ASP A 195 12.43 7.88 -16.94
C ASP A 195 12.78 6.40 -16.74
N THR A 196 11.84 5.46 -16.98
CA THR A 196 12.09 4.02 -16.91
C THR A 196 13.12 3.59 -17.95
N SER A 197 13.02 4.11 -19.17
CA SER A 197 13.99 3.85 -20.23
C SER A 197 15.37 4.37 -19.86
N GLU A 198 15.45 5.61 -19.40
CA GLU A 198 16.72 6.22 -18.98
C GLU A 198 17.30 5.55 -17.72
N TYR A 199 16.46 5.09 -16.80
CA TYR A 199 16.86 4.30 -15.63
C TYR A 199 17.57 3.01 -16.04
N VAL A 200 17.01 2.24 -16.96
CA VAL A 200 17.61 0.99 -17.46
C VAL A 200 18.96 1.29 -18.13
N ARG A 201 19.01 2.27 -19.01
CA ARG A 201 20.25 2.69 -19.68
C ARG A 201 21.31 3.19 -18.68
N HIS A 202 20.92 4.00 -17.71
CA HIS A 202 21.81 4.49 -16.66
C HIS A 202 22.43 3.31 -15.88
N ARG A 203 21.65 2.35 -15.44
CA ARG A 203 22.16 1.19 -14.70
C ARG A 203 23.12 0.33 -15.50
N LEU A 204 22.83 0.11 -16.78
CA LEU A 204 23.74 -0.59 -17.69
C LEU A 204 25.03 0.18 -17.92
N ARG A 205 24.94 1.51 -18.09
CA ARG A 205 26.12 2.37 -18.26
C ARG A 205 27.03 2.31 -17.04
N VAL A 206 26.47 2.41 -15.84
CA VAL A 206 27.23 2.28 -14.57
C VAL A 206 27.85 0.88 -14.45
N ALA A 207 27.15 -0.15 -14.92
CA ALA A 207 27.66 -1.52 -14.92
C ALA A 207 28.70 -1.81 -16.03
N GLY A 208 29.15 -0.78 -16.78
CA GLY A 208 30.21 -0.92 -17.77
C GLY A 208 29.75 -1.19 -19.21
N ALA A 209 28.46 -1.06 -19.50
CA ALA A 209 27.97 -1.19 -20.88
C ALA A 209 28.46 -0.07 -21.80
N GLY A 210 28.80 1.12 -21.25
CA GLY A 210 29.10 2.31 -22.05
C GLY A 210 27.87 2.75 -22.86
N ASP A 211 28.05 3.01 -24.15
CA ASP A 211 26.98 3.40 -25.06
C ASP A 211 26.34 2.22 -25.82
N ARG A 212 26.64 1.00 -25.42
CA ARG A 212 26.05 -0.22 -26.04
C ARG A 212 24.60 -0.36 -25.64
N GLU A 213 23.73 -0.55 -26.64
CA GLU A 213 22.32 -0.89 -26.42
C GLU A 213 22.20 -2.39 -26.19
N ILE A 214 22.05 -2.81 -24.94
CA ILE A 214 21.80 -4.21 -24.55
C ILE A 214 20.32 -4.54 -24.63
N PHE A 215 19.44 -3.59 -24.32
CA PHE A 215 18.00 -3.70 -24.50
C PHE A 215 17.58 -2.95 -25.76
N GLU A 216 16.86 -3.62 -26.66
CA GLU A 216 16.32 -2.99 -27.85
C GLU A 216 15.25 -1.95 -27.50
N PRO A 217 15.11 -0.82 -28.26
CA PRO A 217 14.19 0.28 -27.90
C PRO A 217 12.75 -0.16 -27.69
N GLU A 218 12.29 -1.17 -28.42
CA GLU A 218 10.93 -1.71 -28.36
C GLU A 218 10.61 -2.44 -27.03
N THR A 219 11.65 -2.74 -26.23
CA THR A 219 11.49 -3.40 -24.93
C THR A 219 11.01 -2.42 -23.83
N PHE A 220 11.36 -1.14 -23.92
CA PHE A 220 11.08 -0.18 -22.85
C PHE A 220 9.60 0.06 -22.59
N PRO A 221 8.72 0.21 -23.58
CA PRO A 221 7.28 0.29 -23.33
C PRO A 221 6.72 -0.96 -22.66
N VAL A 222 7.27 -2.14 -23.01
CA VAL A 222 6.86 -3.41 -22.39
C VAL A 222 7.35 -3.47 -20.93
N ILE A 223 8.59 -3.09 -20.64
CA ILE A 223 9.12 -2.99 -19.28
C ILE A 223 8.22 -2.09 -18.44
N PHE A 224 7.88 -0.89 -18.93
CA PHE A 224 7.01 0.03 -18.21
C PHE A 224 5.62 -0.56 -17.97
N ARG A 225 5.01 -1.19 -18.97
CA ARG A 225 3.68 -1.83 -18.86
C ARG A 225 3.62 -2.87 -17.76
N TYR A 226 4.67 -3.68 -17.58
CA TYR A 226 4.71 -4.75 -16.58
C TYR A 226 5.25 -4.33 -15.21
N THR A 227 5.93 -3.19 -15.11
CA THR A 227 6.55 -2.72 -13.86
C THR A 227 5.92 -1.47 -13.28
N GLY A 228 5.08 -0.75 -14.08
CA GLY A 228 4.54 0.56 -13.70
C GLY A 228 5.63 1.58 -13.34
N GLY A 229 6.86 1.39 -13.84
CA GLY A 229 8.00 2.25 -13.53
C GLY A 229 8.55 2.09 -12.10
N THR A 230 8.14 1.04 -11.36
CA THR A 230 8.67 0.78 -10.02
C THR A 230 10.10 0.22 -10.11
N PRO A 231 11.14 0.92 -9.60
CA PRO A 231 12.55 0.55 -9.78
C PRO A 231 12.87 -0.89 -9.41
N ARG A 232 12.31 -1.39 -8.30
CA ARG A 232 12.53 -2.78 -7.88
C ARG A 232 11.97 -3.79 -8.88
N LEU A 233 10.79 -3.53 -9.44
CA LEU A 233 10.18 -4.40 -10.45
C LEU A 233 10.94 -4.32 -11.77
N VAL A 234 11.38 -3.10 -12.18
CA VAL A 234 12.24 -2.90 -13.35
C VAL A 234 13.52 -3.74 -13.22
N ASN A 235 14.18 -3.67 -12.05
CA ASN A 235 15.39 -4.46 -11.81
C ASN A 235 15.11 -5.97 -11.94
N THR A 236 14.06 -6.47 -11.29
CA THR A 236 13.74 -7.91 -11.37
C THR A 236 13.49 -8.35 -12.80
N LEU A 237 12.70 -7.61 -13.56
CA LEU A 237 12.38 -7.96 -14.94
C LEU A 237 13.61 -7.90 -15.85
N CYS A 238 14.40 -6.83 -15.75
CA CYS A 238 15.58 -6.64 -16.58
C CYS A 238 16.69 -7.67 -16.27
N ASP A 239 16.89 -8.02 -15.00
CA ASP A 239 17.85 -9.06 -14.61
C ASP A 239 17.45 -10.43 -15.16
N THR A 240 16.17 -10.80 -15.03
CA THR A 240 15.64 -12.05 -15.61
C THR A 240 15.76 -12.05 -17.14
N ALA A 241 15.48 -10.95 -17.81
CA ALA A 241 15.58 -10.83 -19.26
C ALA A 241 17.05 -10.99 -19.75
N LEU A 242 18.02 -10.44 -19.00
CA LEU A 242 19.46 -10.69 -19.29
C LEU A 242 19.80 -12.16 -19.15
N LEU A 243 19.27 -12.87 -18.13
CA LEU A 243 19.49 -14.30 -17.95
C LEU A 243 18.92 -15.12 -19.10
N VAL A 244 17.70 -14.81 -19.56
CA VAL A 244 17.05 -15.46 -20.70
C VAL A 244 17.86 -15.24 -21.98
N ALA A 245 18.28 -13.99 -22.26
CA ALA A 245 19.09 -13.69 -23.44
C ALA A 245 20.45 -14.39 -23.39
N PHE A 246 21.09 -14.44 -22.25
CA PHE A 246 22.35 -15.20 -22.03
C PHE A 246 22.15 -16.68 -22.29
N ALA A 247 21.09 -17.30 -21.76
CA ALA A 247 20.81 -18.73 -21.97
C ALA A 247 20.59 -19.08 -23.44
N LYS A 248 20.15 -18.10 -24.25
CA LYS A 248 19.96 -18.25 -25.72
C LYS A 248 21.13 -17.75 -26.54
N ASP A 249 22.24 -17.40 -25.92
CA ASP A 249 23.44 -16.85 -26.57
C ASP A 249 23.12 -15.61 -27.45
N LYS A 250 22.19 -14.74 -26.98
CA LYS A 250 21.79 -13.52 -27.66
C LYS A 250 22.62 -12.32 -27.20
N PRO A 251 23.12 -11.47 -28.13
CA PRO A 251 23.93 -10.31 -27.77
C PRO A 251 23.10 -9.15 -27.21
N THR A 252 21.77 -9.15 -27.44
CA THR A 252 20.80 -8.13 -27.01
C THR A 252 19.55 -8.77 -26.45
N VAL A 253 18.81 -8.04 -25.64
CA VAL A 253 17.47 -8.38 -25.16
C VAL A 253 16.45 -7.76 -26.09
N SER A 254 15.73 -8.58 -26.86
CA SER A 254 14.59 -8.17 -27.67
C SER A 254 13.28 -8.35 -26.90
N THR A 255 12.17 -7.94 -27.51
CA THR A 255 10.83 -8.20 -26.95
C THR A 255 10.52 -9.69 -26.78
N ALA A 256 11.16 -10.58 -27.54
CA ALA A 256 10.99 -12.03 -27.41
C ALA A 256 11.58 -12.55 -26.09
N GLU A 257 12.84 -12.20 -25.78
CA GLU A 257 13.50 -12.57 -24.51
C GLU A 257 12.82 -11.92 -23.31
N LEU A 258 12.36 -10.66 -23.46
CA LEU A 258 11.62 -9.97 -22.41
C LEU A 258 10.27 -10.63 -22.10
N ASN A 259 9.50 -11.03 -23.11
CA ASN A 259 8.24 -11.74 -22.93
C ASN A 259 8.42 -13.11 -22.28
N GLU A 260 9.51 -13.81 -22.59
CA GLU A 260 9.85 -15.07 -21.92
C GLU A 260 10.18 -14.84 -20.44
N ALA A 261 10.96 -13.81 -20.13
CA ALA A 261 11.23 -13.42 -18.74
C ALA A 261 9.94 -13.08 -17.97
N ILE A 262 9.00 -12.38 -18.61
CA ILE A 262 7.68 -12.09 -18.04
C ILE A 262 6.90 -13.38 -17.76
N HIS A 263 6.95 -14.33 -18.69
CA HIS A 263 6.29 -15.64 -18.53
C HIS A 263 6.95 -16.46 -17.40
N GLU A 264 8.28 -16.51 -17.31
CA GLU A 264 9.00 -17.18 -16.20
C GLU A 264 8.67 -16.58 -14.85
N LEU A 265 8.56 -15.25 -14.77
CA LEU A 265 8.16 -14.53 -13.56
C LEU A 265 6.65 -14.68 -13.25
N GLN A 266 5.86 -15.25 -14.17
CA GLN A 266 4.40 -15.36 -14.09
C GLN A 266 3.71 -14.01 -13.85
N TRP A 267 4.23 -12.96 -14.47
CA TRP A 267 3.71 -11.63 -14.28
C TRP A 267 2.55 -11.32 -15.22
N VAL A 268 1.55 -10.65 -14.67
CA VAL A 268 0.49 -9.95 -15.40
C VAL A 268 0.83 -8.46 -15.50
N GLU A 269 0.20 -7.72 -16.39
CA GLU A 269 0.41 -6.27 -16.52
C GLU A 269 0.23 -5.55 -15.20
N PHE A 270 1.03 -4.50 -14.97
CA PHE A 270 1.03 -3.76 -13.71
C PHE A 270 -0.35 -3.16 -13.38
N ALA A 271 -1.04 -2.62 -14.38
CA ALA A 271 -2.40 -2.09 -14.21
C ALA A 271 -3.39 -3.16 -13.71
N ALA A 272 -3.26 -4.41 -14.17
CA ALA A 272 -4.09 -5.52 -13.71
C ALA A 272 -3.76 -5.93 -12.27
N ARG A 273 -2.48 -5.86 -11.85
CA ARG A 273 -2.07 -6.11 -10.45
C ARG A 273 -2.60 -5.03 -9.51
N THR A 274 -2.50 -3.77 -9.93
CA THR A 274 -2.90 -2.63 -9.11
C THR A 274 -4.42 -2.57 -8.97
N SER A 275 -5.18 -2.92 -10.01
CA SER A 275 -6.63 -3.02 -9.93
C SER A 275 -7.09 -4.12 -8.97
N THR A 276 -6.29 -5.18 -8.77
CA THR A 276 -6.54 -6.23 -7.78
C THR A 276 -6.17 -5.78 -6.36
N GLN A 277 -5.20 -4.87 -6.19
CA GLN A 277 -4.78 -4.32 -4.89
C GLN A 277 -5.52 -3.02 -4.51
N LEU A 278 -6.00 -2.25 -5.49
CA LEU A 278 -6.73 -0.99 -5.29
C LEU A 278 -8.25 -1.17 -5.18
N ARG A 279 -8.74 -2.40 -4.97
CA ARG A 279 -10.12 -2.63 -4.57
C ARG A 279 -10.23 -2.68 -3.05
N PRO A 280 -10.00 -1.56 -2.36
CA PRO A 280 -11.05 -0.97 -1.57
C PRO A 280 -10.95 0.56 -1.54
N ALA A 281 -11.58 1.28 -2.40
CA ALA A 281 -12.09 2.65 -2.29
C ALA A 281 -12.02 3.40 -3.63
N LEU A 282 -12.73 2.93 -4.64
CA LEU A 282 -13.39 3.78 -5.62
C LEU A 282 -14.59 2.97 -6.10
N GLU A 283 -15.73 3.37 -5.63
CA GLU A 283 -17.02 2.98 -6.18
C GLU A 283 -16.99 3.24 -7.68
N ASP A 284 -16.82 2.15 -8.44
CA ASP A 284 -17.15 2.14 -9.86
C ASP A 284 -18.68 2.25 -9.96
N THR A 285 -19.16 3.45 -10.10
CA THR A 285 -20.53 3.74 -10.50
C THR A 285 -20.71 3.36 -11.98
N SER A 286 -20.64 2.08 -12.23
CA SER A 286 -21.23 1.44 -13.38
C SER A 286 -21.79 0.10 -12.89
N PRO A 287 -23.10 -0.11 -12.86
CA PRO A 287 -23.68 -1.35 -12.40
C PRO A 287 -23.49 -2.42 -13.47
N GLN A 288 -22.34 -3.09 -13.51
CA GLN A 288 -22.33 -4.46 -13.97
C GLN A 288 -22.94 -5.27 -12.82
N LEU A 289 -24.19 -5.64 -12.97
CA LEU A 289 -24.91 -6.59 -12.13
C LEU A 289 -24.13 -7.91 -12.09
N GLN A 290 -23.15 -8.02 -11.17
CA GLN A 290 -22.62 -9.31 -10.78
C GLN A 290 -23.71 -9.96 -9.94
N LEU A 291 -24.44 -10.87 -10.53
CA LEU A 291 -25.48 -11.65 -9.83
C LEU A 291 -24.83 -12.35 -8.61
N PRO A 292 -25.43 -12.22 -7.43
CA PRO A 292 -24.88 -12.83 -6.21
C PRO A 292 -24.90 -14.36 -6.31
N VAL A 293 -23.76 -14.99 -6.07
CA VAL A 293 -23.58 -16.46 -6.13
C VAL A 293 -24.10 -17.15 -4.87
N GLY A 294 -24.21 -16.42 -3.76
CA GLY A 294 -24.69 -16.93 -2.49
C GLY A 294 -25.03 -15.80 -1.52
N ARG A 295 -25.58 -16.16 -0.36
CA ARG A 295 -25.95 -15.23 0.71
C ARG A 295 -25.51 -15.78 2.06
N LEU A 296 -24.96 -14.90 2.90
CA LEU A 296 -24.70 -15.16 4.31
C LEU A 296 -25.81 -14.55 5.15
N VAL A 297 -26.38 -15.32 6.03
CA VAL A 297 -27.37 -14.87 7.02
C VAL A 297 -26.74 -15.00 8.40
N LEU A 298 -26.46 -13.86 9.04
CA LEU A 298 -25.93 -13.80 10.40
C LEU A 298 -27.06 -13.82 11.40
N SER A 299 -27.01 -14.75 12.35
CA SER A 299 -28.00 -14.87 13.43
C SER A 299 -27.35 -14.99 14.80
N ILE A 300 -28.08 -14.56 15.84
CA ILE A 300 -27.73 -14.74 17.25
C ILE A 300 -28.97 -15.28 17.99
N LYS A 301 -28.82 -16.41 18.64
CA LYS A 301 -29.93 -17.11 19.35
C LYS A 301 -31.18 -17.27 18.47
N GLY A 302 -31.00 -17.62 17.20
CA GLY A 302 -32.07 -17.81 16.24
C GLY A 302 -32.71 -16.54 15.66
N ARG A 303 -32.25 -15.34 16.03
CA ARG A 303 -32.73 -14.09 15.45
C ARG A 303 -31.72 -13.59 14.40
N VAL A 304 -32.15 -13.34 13.18
CA VAL A 304 -31.34 -12.74 12.12
C VAL A 304 -30.99 -11.31 12.50
N VAL A 305 -29.69 -10.97 12.41
CA VAL A 305 -29.13 -9.65 12.74
C VAL A 305 -28.54 -8.94 11.53
N ALA A 306 -28.09 -9.68 10.52
CA ALA A 306 -27.59 -9.14 9.27
C ALA A 306 -27.66 -10.18 8.14
N GLU A 307 -27.75 -9.70 6.91
CA GLU A 307 -27.61 -10.49 5.70
C GLU A 307 -26.59 -9.86 4.76
N ARG A 308 -25.84 -10.68 4.04
CA ARG A 308 -24.85 -10.21 3.07
C ARG A 308 -24.87 -11.10 1.83
N ASP A 309 -25.13 -10.52 0.68
CA ASP A 309 -24.99 -11.20 -0.60
C ASP A 309 -23.50 -11.34 -0.96
N LEU A 310 -23.15 -12.51 -1.47
CA LEU A 310 -21.80 -12.85 -1.91
C LEU A 310 -21.71 -12.82 -3.42
N ALA A 311 -21.01 -11.83 -3.96
CA ALA A 311 -20.50 -11.85 -5.33
C ALA A 311 -19.16 -12.61 -5.39
N GLN A 312 -18.65 -12.89 -6.59
CA GLN A 312 -17.29 -13.42 -6.72
C GLN A 312 -16.28 -12.46 -6.09
N GLY A 313 -15.39 -13.00 -5.25
CA GLY A 313 -14.40 -12.22 -4.52
C GLY A 313 -14.25 -12.66 -3.07
N ARG A 314 -13.81 -11.73 -2.23
CA ARG A 314 -13.53 -11.93 -0.80
C ARG A 314 -14.52 -11.11 0.05
N CYS A 315 -15.04 -11.72 1.10
CA CYS A 315 -15.86 -11.08 2.13
C CYS A 315 -15.22 -11.34 3.49
N VAL A 316 -14.77 -10.30 4.19
CA VAL A 316 -14.12 -10.39 5.50
C VAL A 316 -15.15 -10.21 6.60
N ILE A 317 -15.05 -11.05 7.64
CA ILE A 317 -15.95 -11.08 8.80
C ILE A 317 -15.14 -10.76 10.05
N GLY A 318 -15.57 -9.78 10.83
CA GLY A 318 -14.85 -9.41 12.04
C GLY A 318 -15.55 -8.34 12.88
N ARG A 319 -14.89 -7.91 13.96
CA ARG A 319 -15.48 -6.99 14.95
C ARG A 319 -15.44 -5.52 14.51
N THR A 320 -14.42 -5.11 13.78
CA THR A 320 -14.22 -3.71 13.40
C THR A 320 -15.05 -3.32 12.19
N SER A 321 -15.33 -2.03 12.04
CA SER A 321 -16.21 -1.50 10.98
C SER A 321 -15.61 -1.54 9.57
N ASP A 322 -14.34 -1.88 9.44
CA ASP A 322 -13.63 -2.09 8.19
C ASP A 322 -13.82 -3.51 7.59
N ASN A 323 -14.61 -4.36 8.25
CA ASN A 323 -14.97 -5.67 7.70
C ASN A 323 -16.25 -5.58 6.86
N ASP A 324 -16.33 -6.42 5.81
CA ASP A 324 -17.51 -6.52 4.94
C ASP A 324 -18.77 -6.98 5.68
N LEU A 325 -18.60 -7.83 6.70
CA LEU A 325 -19.63 -8.24 7.63
C LEU A 325 -19.15 -7.99 9.06
N GLN A 326 -19.61 -6.88 9.64
CA GLN A 326 -19.24 -6.51 11.00
C GLN A 326 -20.08 -7.29 12.03
N ILE A 327 -19.40 -7.83 13.06
CA ILE A 327 -20.03 -8.49 14.21
C ILE A 327 -19.51 -7.81 15.49
N ASP A 328 -20.24 -6.86 16.04
CA ASP A 328 -19.84 -6.14 17.27
C ASP A 328 -19.98 -7.05 18.50
N SER A 329 -18.92 -7.79 18.78
CA SER A 329 -18.85 -8.71 19.91
C SER A 329 -17.41 -8.87 20.38
N THR A 330 -17.21 -8.84 21.70
CA THR A 330 -15.89 -9.05 22.34
C THR A 330 -15.31 -10.45 22.11
N TYR A 331 -16.15 -11.42 21.72
CA TYR A 331 -15.74 -12.77 21.36
C TYR A 331 -15.29 -12.92 19.91
N ILE A 332 -15.34 -11.86 19.13
CA ILE A 332 -14.94 -11.83 17.73
C ILE A 332 -13.62 -11.05 17.59
N SER A 333 -12.65 -11.61 16.86
CA SER A 333 -11.39 -10.93 16.54
C SER A 333 -11.63 -9.75 15.57
N ARG A 334 -10.74 -8.76 15.52
CA ARG A 334 -10.84 -7.60 14.59
C ARG A 334 -11.13 -8.06 13.18
N HIS A 335 -10.33 -8.98 12.65
CA HIS A 335 -10.58 -9.77 11.44
C HIS A 335 -10.61 -11.22 11.88
N HIS A 336 -11.78 -11.86 11.81
CA HIS A 336 -11.98 -13.19 12.40
C HIS A 336 -11.92 -14.30 11.36
N ALA A 337 -12.65 -14.13 10.29
CA ALA A 337 -12.74 -15.08 9.19
C ALA A 337 -12.89 -14.35 7.86
N GLN A 338 -12.68 -15.07 6.76
CA GLN A 338 -13.01 -14.60 5.43
C GLN A 338 -13.80 -15.64 4.66
N VAL A 339 -14.67 -15.19 3.78
CA VAL A 339 -15.33 -16.03 2.78
C VAL A 339 -14.78 -15.66 1.41
N VAL A 340 -14.25 -16.66 0.71
CA VAL A 340 -13.77 -16.51 -0.67
C VAL A 340 -14.77 -17.20 -1.60
N THR A 341 -15.39 -16.44 -2.49
CA THR A 341 -16.39 -16.92 -3.45
C THR A 341 -15.80 -16.92 -4.86
N THR A 342 -15.87 -18.06 -5.52
CA THR A 342 -15.45 -18.26 -6.91
C THR A 342 -16.61 -18.77 -7.74
N SER A 343 -16.43 -18.97 -9.04
CA SER A 343 -17.41 -19.67 -9.92
C SER A 343 -17.78 -21.07 -9.42
N ASP A 344 -16.88 -21.73 -8.67
CA ASP A 344 -17.04 -23.09 -8.19
C ASP A 344 -17.69 -23.18 -6.80
N GLY A 345 -17.99 -22.05 -6.15
CA GLY A 345 -18.62 -21.96 -4.85
C GLY A 345 -17.85 -21.11 -3.83
N SER A 346 -18.32 -21.13 -2.59
CA SER A 346 -17.80 -20.32 -1.49
C SER A 346 -17.04 -21.15 -0.46
N LEU A 347 -15.94 -20.61 0.08
CA LEU A 347 -15.09 -21.22 1.09
C LEU A 347 -14.92 -20.24 2.26
N VAL A 348 -15.18 -20.66 3.50
CA VAL A 348 -14.83 -19.88 4.69
C VAL A 348 -13.47 -20.32 5.24
N GLU A 349 -12.67 -19.34 5.68
CA GLU A 349 -11.34 -19.55 6.26
C GLU A 349 -11.18 -18.73 7.54
N ASP A 350 -10.65 -19.36 8.61
CA ASP A 350 -10.28 -18.70 9.86
C ASP A 350 -9.00 -17.87 9.68
N LEU A 351 -9.05 -16.59 9.95
CA LEU A 351 -7.92 -15.67 9.88
C LEU A 351 -7.04 -15.69 11.15
N ASN A 352 -6.82 -16.88 11.68
CA ASN A 352 -6.07 -17.10 12.92
C ASN A 352 -6.72 -16.39 14.12
N SER A 353 -8.04 -16.50 14.20
CA SER A 353 -8.84 -15.85 15.23
C SER A 353 -8.63 -16.49 16.61
N THR A 354 -8.84 -15.71 17.67
CA THR A 354 -8.66 -16.17 19.06
C THR A 354 -9.60 -17.35 19.37
N ASN A 355 -10.86 -17.25 18.98
CA ASN A 355 -11.89 -18.26 19.32
C ASN A 355 -12.14 -19.29 18.23
N GLY A 356 -11.68 -19.06 16.99
CA GLY A 356 -11.84 -19.98 15.87
C GLY A 356 -13.24 -20.01 15.27
N ILE A 357 -13.38 -20.70 14.13
CA ILE A 357 -14.66 -20.99 13.47
C ILE A 357 -15.04 -22.45 13.68
N PHE A 358 -16.35 -22.74 13.80
CA PHE A 358 -16.84 -24.07 14.08
C PHE A 358 -17.93 -24.47 13.08
N VAL A 359 -17.79 -25.67 12.52
CA VAL A 359 -18.80 -26.29 11.66
C VAL A 359 -19.25 -27.59 12.33
N ARG A 360 -20.55 -27.76 12.55
CA ARG A 360 -21.13 -28.93 13.21
C ARG A 360 -20.44 -29.28 14.55
N GLY A 361 -20.09 -28.21 15.32
CA GLY A 361 -19.43 -28.33 16.63
C GLY A 361 -17.93 -28.64 16.59
N LYS A 362 -17.31 -28.84 15.44
CA LYS A 362 -15.86 -29.06 15.29
C LYS A 362 -15.18 -27.74 14.85
N ARG A 363 -14.07 -27.42 15.49
CA ARG A 363 -13.22 -26.29 15.07
C ARG A 363 -12.56 -26.63 13.73
N VAL A 364 -12.70 -25.73 12.75
CA VAL A 364 -12.12 -25.90 11.42
C VAL A 364 -11.27 -24.68 11.07
N ARG A 365 -10.26 -24.88 10.23
CA ARG A 365 -9.46 -23.79 9.69
C ARG A 365 -9.98 -23.29 8.35
N ARG A 366 -10.58 -24.21 7.58
CA ARG A 366 -11.22 -23.94 6.29
C ARG A 366 -12.42 -24.85 6.13
N HIS A 367 -13.48 -24.35 5.50
CA HIS A 367 -14.66 -25.15 5.17
C HIS A 367 -15.28 -24.65 3.88
N ARG A 368 -15.55 -25.57 2.92
CA ARG A 368 -16.27 -25.24 1.69
C ARG A 368 -17.76 -25.32 2.00
N PHE A 369 -18.49 -24.25 1.74
CA PHE A 369 -19.92 -24.19 1.98
C PHE A 369 -20.72 -25.08 1.05
N ALA A 370 -21.63 -25.83 1.62
CA ALA A 370 -22.81 -26.38 0.97
C ALA A 370 -24.03 -25.50 1.32
N ASP A 371 -25.08 -25.56 0.50
CA ASP A 371 -26.30 -24.83 0.79
C ASP A 371 -26.88 -25.25 2.15
N GLY A 372 -27.26 -24.25 2.97
CA GLY A 372 -27.76 -24.47 4.34
C GLY A 372 -26.67 -24.76 5.39
N ASP A 373 -25.36 -24.76 5.03
CA ASP A 373 -24.32 -24.98 6.03
C ASP A 373 -24.27 -23.82 7.04
N VAL A 374 -24.08 -24.16 8.31
CA VAL A 374 -23.99 -23.21 9.42
C VAL A 374 -22.58 -23.21 9.99
N VAL A 375 -21.96 -22.01 10.01
CA VAL A 375 -20.67 -21.76 10.64
C VAL A 375 -20.88 -20.92 11.90
N ARG A 376 -20.45 -21.44 13.05
CA ARG A 376 -20.50 -20.70 14.31
C ARG A 376 -19.19 -19.92 14.55
N ILE A 377 -19.34 -18.65 14.89
CA ILE A 377 -18.26 -17.72 15.21
C ILE A 377 -18.60 -17.05 16.56
N GLY A 378 -17.92 -17.45 17.63
CA GLY A 378 -18.27 -17.03 18.99
C GLY A 378 -19.68 -17.47 19.36
N MET A 379 -20.59 -16.51 19.63
CA MET A 379 -22.02 -16.77 19.94
C MET A 379 -22.94 -16.54 18.72
N HIS A 380 -22.41 -16.27 17.56
CA HIS A 380 -23.13 -16.00 16.33
C HIS A 380 -23.06 -17.21 15.40
N GLU A 381 -24.10 -17.36 14.59
CA GLU A 381 -24.21 -18.39 13.56
C GLU A 381 -24.37 -17.73 12.21
N ILE A 382 -23.59 -18.18 11.24
CA ILE A 382 -23.64 -17.72 9.85
C ILE A 382 -24.15 -18.88 9.02
N THR A 383 -25.33 -18.74 8.45
CA THR A 383 -25.90 -19.68 7.51
C THR A 383 -25.59 -19.24 6.09
N TYR A 384 -25.11 -20.16 5.27
CA TYR A 384 -24.84 -19.92 3.85
C TYR A 384 -26.01 -20.45 3.01
N HIS A 385 -26.51 -19.61 2.10
CA HIS A 385 -27.49 -19.97 1.08
C HIS A 385 -26.89 -19.76 -0.31
N LYS A 386 -26.97 -20.82 -1.13
CA LYS A 386 -26.55 -20.74 -2.55
C LYS A 386 -27.66 -20.07 -3.37
N ILE A 387 -27.33 -19.16 -4.26
CA ILE A 387 -28.27 -18.54 -5.18
C ILE A 387 -28.09 -19.17 -6.56
N ASP A 388 -29.07 -19.95 -7.00
CA ASP A 388 -29.09 -20.55 -8.34
C ASP A 388 -29.92 -19.68 -9.29
N HIS A 389 -29.26 -19.07 -10.27
CA HIS A 389 -29.88 -18.17 -11.25
C HIS A 389 -30.66 -18.88 -12.39
N LEU A 390 -30.76 -20.23 -12.35
CA LEU A 390 -31.42 -21.01 -13.38
C LEU A 390 -32.94 -21.21 -13.15
N ALA A 391 -33.52 -20.72 -12.04
CA ALA A 391 -34.91 -21.01 -11.67
C ALA A 391 -35.93 -19.90 -12.05
N THR A 392 -35.53 -18.82 -12.74
CA THR A 392 -36.44 -17.68 -13.00
C THR A 392 -36.83 -17.50 -14.49
N SER A 393 -36.56 -18.47 -15.38
CA SER A 393 -36.91 -18.34 -16.78
C SER A 393 -37.95 -19.35 -17.30
N THR A 394 -38.68 -20.07 -16.41
CA THR A 394 -39.77 -20.94 -16.81
C THR A 394 -40.97 -20.75 -15.90
N GLY A 395 -41.82 -19.81 -16.26
CA GLY A 395 -43.08 -19.64 -15.55
C GLY A 395 -43.79 -18.32 -15.86
N ALA A 396 -44.26 -18.13 -17.08
CA ALA A 396 -45.40 -17.31 -17.44
C ALA A 396 -45.65 -17.34 -18.96
N LEU A 397 -46.20 -18.41 -19.43
CA LEU A 397 -47.04 -18.45 -20.64
C LEU A 397 -48.07 -19.54 -20.41
N ASP A 398 -49.24 -19.17 -19.94
CA ASP A 398 -50.51 -19.86 -20.19
C ASP A 398 -51.61 -18.81 -20.22
N GLU A 399 -52.07 -18.63 -21.38
CA GLU A 399 -53.40 -18.47 -21.99
C GLU A 399 -54.53 -18.12 -21.02
N ASP A 400 -55.23 -17.04 -21.33
CA ASP A 400 -56.68 -17.11 -21.34
C ASP A 400 -57.27 -16.18 -22.42
N ASP A 401 -57.93 -16.79 -23.38
CA ASP A 401 -58.80 -16.23 -24.41
C ASP A 401 -60.13 -15.79 -23.73
N GLY A 402 -60.69 -14.69 -24.20
CA GLY A 402 -62.05 -14.36 -23.78
C GLY A 402 -62.50 -12.97 -24.28
N GLU A 403 -63.00 -12.98 -25.49
CA GLU A 403 -64.06 -12.16 -26.15
C GLU A 403 -64.80 -11.08 -25.36
N SER A 404 -64.99 -10.04 -26.06
CA SER A 404 -66.24 -9.36 -26.51
C SER A 404 -66.43 -7.93 -26.01
N ASP A 405 -66.58 -7.12 -27.02
CA ASP A 405 -67.65 -6.17 -27.41
C ASP A 405 -67.77 -4.80 -26.75
N GLU A 406 -67.76 -3.86 -27.70
CA GLU A 406 -68.66 -2.68 -27.85
C GLU A 406 -68.67 -1.61 -26.72
N ASP A 407 -68.67 -0.38 -26.87
CA ASP A 407 -69.17 0.56 -27.90
C ASP A 407 -68.96 1.97 -27.39
N ASP A 408 -68.87 2.88 -28.37
CA ASP A 408 -69.27 4.30 -28.32
C ASP A 408 -68.70 5.29 -27.28
N GLY A 409 -68.09 6.32 -27.77
CA GLY A 409 -68.75 7.60 -27.97
C GLY A 409 -67.96 8.78 -27.42
N VAL A 410 -67.42 9.55 -28.32
CA VAL A 410 -67.72 10.96 -28.63
C VAL A 410 -67.33 12.06 -27.57
N GLU A 411 -66.57 12.94 -28.19
CA GLU A 411 -66.55 14.43 -28.08
C GLU A 411 -65.91 15.10 -26.84
N ASN A 412 -64.90 15.83 -27.20
CA ASN A 412 -64.80 17.29 -27.41
C ASN A 412 -64.59 18.16 -26.16
N GLU A 413 -63.70 18.95 -26.41
CA GLU A 413 -63.55 20.43 -26.44
C GLU A 413 -62.85 21.03 -25.22
N ASP A 414 -61.77 21.64 -25.61
CA ASP A 414 -61.41 23.07 -25.57
C ASP A 414 -61.07 23.72 -24.23
N ALA A 415 -59.96 24.34 -24.39
CA ALA A 415 -59.65 25.77 -24.26
C ALA A 415 -59.01 26.26 -22.96
N GLU A 416 -57.91 26.83 -23.25
CA GLU A 416 -57.41 28.18 -22.94
C GLU A 416 -56.98 28.52 -21.52
N GLU A 417 -55.70 28.93 -21.54
CA GLU A 417 -55.19 30.30 -21.18
C GLU A 417 -55.39 30.72 -19.71
N THR A 418 -54.45 31.21 -19.06
CA THR A 418 -53.58 32.39 -19.13
C THR A 418 -52.75 32.51 -17.89
N GLU A 419 -51.50 32.82 -18.05
CA GLU A 419 -50.74 34.02 -17.63
C GLU A 419 -50.89 34.56 -16.20
N GLU A 420 -49.75 34.90 -15.75
CA GLU A 420 -49.23 36.08 -15.02
C GLU A 420 -48.85 35.88 -13.57
N GLU A 421 -47.56 35.99 -13.43
CA GLU A 421 -46.75 37.10 -12.87
C GLU A 421 -46.81 37.35 -11.34
N ARG A 422 -45.58 37.51 -10.89
CA ARG A 422 -45.03 38.47 -9.91
C ARG A 422 -44.81 38.07 -8.47
N ASP A 423 -43.53 38.22 -8.24
CA ASP A 423 -42.86 38.96 -7.15
C ASP A 423 -43.11 38.56 -5.67
N SER A 424 -42.09 38.07 -5.08
CA SER A 424 -41.30 38.75 -4.03
C SER A 424 -40.10 37.94 -3.67
#